data_0d656f7560f3a913679f76f24a04b281
#
_entry.id   0d656f7560f3a913679f76f24a04b281
#
_cell.length_a   1.000
_cell.length_b   1.000
_cell.length_c   1.000
_cell.angle_alpha   90.00
_cell.angle_beta   90.00
_cell.angle_gamma   90.00
#
_symmetry.space_group_name_H-M   'P 1'
#
loop_
_entity.id
_entity.type
_entity.pdbx_description
1 polymer ?
#
loop_
_entity_poly.entity_id
_entity_poly.type
_entity_poly.pdbx_seq_one_letter_code
_entity_poly.pdbx_strand_id
1 'polypeptide(L)'
;MAKVAKDDTLRYFAVFEDAAQYAATLEGSAITLLRDAPWSSMGLPTGTYTLDLNGKTLSGSDDLMIDGSFTVCDSQGGGKLWRDGTILVLGGHVAITGGQFNRVYLASDSADLSVTGGTFARIAYSGEDTSRTPLFFPAEGYTFQKADGSYANTGDVVMEENLRYLEDVTVTTPPFTITRYPVDTDLYTTTPVGYRPDFVTEVTFHIPESDPTIEFQWYQVGDPDRIKSYGSALVWQNPFTLYAFIDGPAQYYGIFSYKGYSVRTDVLTVRELVCDHPGVDADNRCIQCRAEVAASVELNGSTGYYLSLSEALALARTDAYRGCTLTILRSSTDPISVNSGSFTLTAAQGVMLGGKVTLAK
;
A
#
# COMPACT_ATOMS: atom_id res chain seq x y z
N MET A 1 -3.56 -26.13 -38.57
CA MET A 1 -3.40 -26.36 -37.14
C MET A 1 -3.87 -25.20 -36.32
N ALA A 2 -4.08 -24.08 -36.95
CA ALA A 2 -4.60 -22.89 -36.28
C ALA A 2 -5.73 -22.26 -37.12
N LYS A 3 -6.55 -21.44 -36.49
CA LYS A 3 -7.47 -20.50 -37.12
C LYS A 3 -7.07 -19.08 -36.82
N VAL A 4 -7.25 -18.19 -37.77
CA VAL A 4 -7.09 -16.74 -37.59
C VAL A 4 -8.47 -16.12 -37.78
N ALA A 5 -8.85 -15.31 -36.80
CA ALA A 5 -10.14 -14.60 -36.81
C ALA A 5 -9.92 -13.11 -36.62
N LYS A 6 -10.67 -12.29 -37.36
CA LYS A 6 -10.84 -10.86 -37.17
C LYS A 6 -12.19 -10.44 -37.72
N ASP A 7 -13.02 -9.79 -36.94
CA ASP A 7 -14.39 -9.43 -37.29
C ASP A 7 -15.15 -10.64 -37.91
N ASP A 8 -15.70 -10.51 -39.08
CA ASP A 8 -16.37 -11.59 -39.80
C ASP A 8 -15.42 -12.51 -40.61
N THR A 9 -14.12 -12.24 -40.59
CA THR A 9 -13.11 -13.01 -41.32
C THR A 9 -12.61 -14.17 -40.49
N LEU A 10 -12.71 -15.39 -40.98
CA LEU A 10 -12.20 -16.60 -40.37
C LEU A 10 -11.44 -17.43 -41.41
N ARG A 11 -10.17 -17.76 -41.14
CA ARG A 11 -9.34 -18.65 -41.97
C ARG A 11 -8.67 -19.74 -41.15
N TYR A 12 -8.52 -20.90 -41.77
CA TYR A 12 -7.87 -22.06 -41.19
C TYR A 12 -6.54 -22.32 -41.89
N PHE A 13 -5.51 -22.67 -41.09
CA PHE A 13 -4.16 -22.92 -41.59
C PHE A 13 -3.67 -24.28 -41.11
N ALA A 14 -3.00 -25.00 -42.00
CA ALA A 14 -2.38 -26.30 -41.70
C ALA A 14 -1.03 -26.13 -40.99
N VAL A 15 -0.37 -24.99 -41.16
CA VAL A 15 0.94 -24.65 -40.64
C VAL A 15 0.78 -23.40 -39.75
N PHE A 16 1.47 -23.36 -38.61
CA PHE A 16 1.35 -22.22 -37.68
C PHE A 16 2.01 -20.95 -38.25
N GLU A 17 3.17 -21.10 -38.93
CA GLU A 17 3.89 -20.00 -39.55
C GLU A 17 3.03 -19.23 -40.56
N ASP A 18 2.25 -19.92 -41.38
CA ASP A 18 1.32 -19.29 -42.32
C ASP A 18 0.22 -18.52 -41.59
N ALA A 19 -0.29 -19.08 -40.49
CA ALA A 19 -1.28 -18.41 -39.64
C ALA A 19 -0.70 -17.13 -39.02
N ALA A 20 0.51 -17.17 -38.50
CA ALA A 20 1.18 -16.03 -37.89
C ALA A 20 1.47 -14.92 -38.92
N GLN A 21 1.99 -15.28 -40.11
CA GLN A 21 2.21 -14.32 -41.19
C GLN A 21 0.89 -13.66 -41.63
N TYR A 22 -0.17 -14.42 -41.76
CA TYR A 22 -1.47 -13.87 -42.13
C TYR A 22 -2.03 -12.94 -41.02
N ALA A 23 -1.94 -13.35 -39.76
CA ALA A 23 -2.38 -12.54 -38.63
C ALA A 23 -1.67 -11.20 -38.55
N ALA A 24 -0.37 -11.17 -38.79
CA ALA A 24 0.43 -9.94 -38.80
C ALA A 24 -0.01 -8.94 -39.89
N THR A 25 -0.68 -9.39 -40.94
CA THR A 25 -1.27 -8.49 -41.96
C THR A 25 -2.63 -7.92 -41.54
N LEU A 26 -3.21 -8.41 -40.44
CA LEU A 26 -4.53 -8.06 -39.95
C LEU A 26 -4.44 -7.53 -38.50
N GLU A 27 -4.23 -6.25 -38.37
CA GLU A 27 -4.11 -5.61 -37.07
C GLU A 27 -5.27 -5.97 -36.12
N GLY A 28 -4.95 -6.42 -34.90
CA GLY A 28 -5.93 -6.83 -33.89
C GLY A 28 -6.59 -8.22 -34.18
N SER A 29 -6.02 -9.03 -35.05
CA SER A 29 -6.49 -10.40 -35.27
C SER A 29 -6.13 -11.33 -34.10
N ALA A 30 -6.81 -12.49 -34.04
CA ALA A 30 -6.52 -13.55 -33.08
C ALA A 30 -6.20 -14.86 -33.77
N ILE A 31 -5.08 -15.47 -33.42
CA ILE A 31 -4.72 -16.85 -33.79
C ILE A 31 -5.16 -17.75 -32.63
N THR A 32 -5.95 -18.81 -32.95
CA THR A 32 -6.28 -19.85 -31.98
C THR A 32 -5.67 -21.17 -32.42
N LEU A 33 -4.88 -21.81 -31.57
CA LEU A 33 -4.38 -23.15 -31.81
C LEU A 33 -5.54 -24.17 -31.74
N LEU A 34 -5.65 -25.05 -32.75
CA LEU A 34 -6.66 -26.11 -32.77
C LEU A 34 -6.07 -27.48 -32.41
N ARG A 35 -4.75 -27.61 -32.49
CA ARG A 35 -3.94 -28.76 -32.06
C ARG A 35 -2.52 -28.32 -31.80
N ASP A 36 -1.74 -29.16 -31.14
CA ASP A 36 -0.31 -28.94 -30.96
C ASP A 36 0.37 -28.70 -32.32
N ALA A 37 1.30 -27.79 -32.33
CA ALA A 37 2.00 -27.36 -33.52
C ALA A 37 3.49 -27.17 -33.24
N PRO A 38 4.38 -27.60 -34.13
CA PRO A 38 5.75 -27.16 -34.13
C PRO A 38 5.84 -25.74 -34.70
N TRP A 39 6.87 -25.04 -34.29
CA TRP A 39 7.24 -23.74 -34.84
C TRP A 39 8.75 -23.63 -34.94
N SER A 40 9.26 -23.54 -36.16
CA SER A 40 10.69 -23.58 -36.50
C SER A 40 11.29 -22.21 -36.75
N SER A 41 10.50 -21.15 -36.89
CA SER A 41 11.00 -19.80 -37.11
C SER A 41 11.61 -19.20 -35.82
N MET A 42 12.67 -18.46 -35.98
CA MET A 42 13.33 -17.72 -34.88
C MET A 42 12.61 -16.43 -34.49
N GLY A 43 11.63 -15.96 -35.24
CA GLY A 43 10.91 -14.71 -34.96
C GLY A 43 9.43 -14.78 -35.25
N LEU A 44 8.65 -14.03 -34.49
CA LEU A 44 7.25 -13.74 -34.81
C LEU A 44 7.20 -12.63 -35.87
N PRO A 45 6.30 -12.75 -36.85
CA PRO A 45 6.05 -11.62 -37.74
C PRO A 45 5.61 -10.38 -36.95
N THR A 46 6.23 -9.25 -37.26
CA THR A 46 5.90 -7.98 -36.60
C THR A 46 4.45 -7.58 -36.92
N GLY A 47 3.68 -7.24 -35.88
CA GLY A 47 2.28 -6.86 -36.02
C GLY A 47 1.60 -6.78 -34.66
N THR A 48 0.31 -6.40 -34.67
CA THR A 48 -0.53 -6.38 -33.45
C THR A 48 -1.56 -7.49 -33.55
N TYR A 49 -1.35 -8.59 -32.83
CA TYR A 49 -2.25 -9.73 -32.80
C TYR A 49 -2.17 -10.54 -31.50
N THR A 50 -3.17 -11.40 -31.28
CA THR A 50 -3.25 -12.28 -30.10
C THR A 50 -2.98 -13.72 -30.53
N LEU A 51 -2.23 -14.47 -29.71
CA LEU A 51 -2.10 -15.92 -29.79
C LEU A 51 -2.84 -16.57 -28.61
N ASP A 52 -3.93 -17.28 -28.91
CA ASP A 52 -4.60 -18.14 -27.95
C ASP A 52 -4.09 -19.58 -28.11
N LEU A 53 -3.38 -20.03 -27.05
CA LEU A 53 -2.87 -21.41 -26.97
C LEU A 53 -4.01 -22.44 -26.93
N ASN A 54 -5.16 -22.06 -26.38
CA ASN A 54 -6.37 -22.91 -26.38
C ASN A 54 -6.12 -24.34 -25.87
N GLY A 55 -5.32 -24.44 -24.78
CA GLY A 55 -4.94 -25.72 -24.18
C GLY A 55 -3.96 -26.56 -25.01
N LYS A 56 -3.31 -25.98 -26.03
CA LYS A 56 -2.40 -26.67 -26.94
C LYS A 56 -0.95 -26.24 -26.74
N THR A 57 -0.05 -27.05 -27.27
CA THR A 57 1.39 -26.78 -27.24
C THR A 57 1.86 -26.20 -28.57
N LEU A 58 2.49 -25.05 -28.50
CA LEU A 58 3.33 -24.51 -29.59
C LEU A 58 4.79 -24.71 -29.17
N SER A 59 5.52 -25.59 -29.89
CA SER A 59 6.85 -26.03 -29.51
C SER A 59 7.92 -25.66 -30.54
N GLY A 60 9.18 -25.51 -30.08
CA GLY A 60 10.34 -25.26 -30.95
C GLY A 60 11.64 -25.43 -30.20
N SER A 61 12.77 -25.58 -30.96
CA SER A 61 14.10 -25.84 -30.42
C SER A 61 14.93 -24.58 -30.16
N ASP A 62 14.74 -23.55 -31.00
CA ASP A 62 15.59 -22.37 -30.99
C ASP A 62 14.97 -21.22 -30.19
N ASP A 63 15.74 -20.15 -30.02
CA ASP A 63 15.24 -18.90 -29.43
C ASP A 63 14.11 -18.32 -30.29
N LEU A 64 13.17 -17.66 -29.63
CA LEU A 64 12.09 -16.96 -30.24
C LEU A 64 12.21 -15.47 -29.98
N MET A 65 12.41 -14.70 -31.03
CA MET A 65 12.49 -13.24 -30.96
C MET A 65 11.10 -12.62 -31.19
N ILE A 66 10.69 -11.75 -30.30
CA ILE A 66 9.44 -10.99 -30.39
C ILE A 66 9.80 -9.51 -30.48
N ASP A 67 9.39 -8.87 -31.58
CA ASP A 67 9.53 -7.44 -31.80
C ASP A 67 8.21 -6.89 -32.35
N GLY A 68 7.38 -6.32 -31.46
CA GLY A 68 6.05 -5.81 -31.81
C GLY A 68 5.04 -5.92 -30.66
N SER A 69 3.77 -5.59 -30.98
CA SER A 69 2.69 -5.67 -29.98
C SER A 69 2.00 -7.04 -30.09
N PHE A 70 2.15 -7.84 -29.03
CA PHE A 70 1.73 -9.23 -29.05
C PHE A 70 1.10 -9.65 -27.72
N THR A 71 -0.03 -10.36 -27.78
CA THR A 71 -0.66 -10.93 -26.60
C THR A 71 -0.68 -12.44 -26.66
N VAL A 72 -0.22 -13.12 -25.60
CA VAL A 72 -0.38 -14.56 -25.43
C VAL A 72 -1.43 -14.83 -24.37
N CYS A 73 -2.42 -15.66 -24.69
CA CYS A 73 -3.43 -16.15 -23.76
C CYS A 73 -3.61 -17.66 -23.87
N ASP A 74 -4.35 -18.24 -22.95
CA ASP A 74 -4.71 -19.66 -22.96
C ASP A 74 -6.15 -19.83 -22.48
N SER A 75 -7.09 -19.78 -23.40
CA SER A 75 -8.52 -19.75 -23.09
C SER A 75 -9.07 -21.06 -22.48
N GLN A 76 -8.38 -22.18 -22.69
CA GLN A 76 -8.82 -23.50 -22.17
C GLN A 76 -8.00 -23.99 -20.99
N GLY A 77 -6.86 -23.36 -20.72
CA GLY A 77 -5.91 -23.79 -19.68
C GLY A 77 -5.04 -24.98 -20.10
N GLY A 78 -3.82 -25.03 -19.56
CA GLY A 78 -2.84 -26.08 -19.85
C GLY A 78 -2.05 -25.90 -21.14
N GLY A 79 -2.33 -24.85 -21.89
CA GLY A 79 -1.60 -24.52 -23.12
C GLY A 79 -0.15 -24.11 -22.83
N LYS A 80 0.75 -24.42 -23.79
CA LYS A 80 2.19 -24.20 -23.62
C LYS A 80 2.78 -23.48 -24.83
N LEU A 81 3.53 -22.43 -24.57
CA LEU A 81 4.51 -21.91 -25.50
C LEU A 81 5.90 -22.38 -25.02
N TRP A 82 6.31 -23.55 -25.52
CA TRP A 82 7.46 -24.28 -24.99
C TRP A 82 8.58 -24.35 -26.01
N ARG A 83 9.71 -23.73 -25.67
CA ARG A 83 10.91 -23.77 -26.49
C ARG A 83 12.08 -24.25 -25.64
N ASP A 84 12.97 -25.03 -26.25
CA ASP A 84 14.24 -25.42 -25.61
C ASP A 84 15.16 -24.20 -25.46
N GLY A 85 15.07 -23.25 -26.39
CA GLY A 85 15.65 -21.91 -26.31
C GLY A 85 14.85 -20.94 -25.45
N THR A 86 15.11 -19.66 -25.63
CA THR A 86 14.53 -18.54 -24.86
C THR A 86 13.55 -17.75 -25.73
N ILE A 87 12.47 -17.29 -25.15
CA ILE A 87 11.59 -16.27 -25.74
C ILE A 87 12.16 -14.91 -25.38
N LEU A 88 12.71 -14.20 -26.38
CA LEU A 88 13.35 -12.90 -26.21
C LEU A 88 12.40 -11.79 -26.65
N VAL A 89 12.00 -10.94 -25.72
CA VAL A 89 11.20 -9.73 -25.99
C VAL A 89 12.19 -8.60 -26.27
N LEU A 90 12.28 -8.19 -27.53
CA LEU A 90 13.27 -7.23 -28.03
C LEU A 90 12.70 -5.84 -28.25
N GLY A 91 11.41 -5.71 -28.50
CA GLY A 91 10.73 -4.44 -28.79
C GLY A 91 9.23 -4.54 -28.64
N GLY A 92 8.55 -3.37 -28.65
CA GLY A 92 7.12 -3.26 -28.56
C GLY A 92 6.53 -3.60 -27.19
N HIS A 93 5.27 -4.01 -27.16
CA HIS A 93 4.53 -4.37 -25.95
C HIS A 93 4.05 -5.82 -26.02
N VAL A 94 4.56 -6.66 -25.13
CA VAL A 94 4.15 -8.06 -25.01
C VAL A 94 3.30 -8.24 -23.75
N ALA A 95 2.08 -8.75 -23.92
CA ALA A 95 1.19 -9.10 -22.82
C ALA A 95 1.04 -10.61 -22.70
N ILE A 96 1.20 -11.17 -21.50
CA ILE A 96 0.96 -12.59 -21.22
C ILE A 96 -0.17 -12.69 -20.20
N THR A 97 -1.29 -13.29 -20.63
CA THR A 97 -2.49 -13.43 -19.79
C THR A 97 -2.77 -14.88 -19.39
N GLY A 98 -1.99 -15.84 -19.88
CA GLY A 98 -2.11 -17.26 -19.55
C GLY A 98 -1.14 -18.12 -20.34
N GLY A 99 -1.04 -19.40 -19.96
CA GLY A 99 -0.17 -20.40 -20.58
C GLY A 99 1.04 -20.76 -19.73
N GLN A 100 1.81 -21.75 -20.21
CA GLN A 100 3.04 -22.21 -19.56
C GLN A 100 4.24 -21.94 -20.46
N PHE A 101 5.30 -21.41 -19.87
CA PHE A 101 6.49 -20.93 -20.56
C PHE A 101 7.75 -21.53 -19.95
N ASN A 102 8.74 -21.91 -20.79
CA ASN A 102 10.04 -22.32 -20.30
C ASN A 102 10.87 -21.09 -19.87
N ARG A 103 11.34 -20.28 -20.82
CA ARG A 103 12.15 -19.08 -20.53
C ARG A 103 11.63 -17.89 -21.29
N VAL A 104 11.33 -16.81 -20.55
CA VAL A 104 10.86 -15.53 -21.13
C VAL A 104 11.76 -14.42 -20.62
N TYR A 105 12.47 -13.74 -21.51
CA TYR A 105 13.41 -12.67 -21.17
C TYR A 105 12.99 -11.37 -21.84
N LEU A 106 12.82 -10.33 -21.04
CA LEU A 106 12.80 -8.97 -21.54
C LEU A 106 14.24 -8.53 -21.78
N ALA A 107 14.63 -8.49 -23.05
CA ALA A 107 16.03 -8.33 -23.47
C ALA A 107 16.35 -6.91 -23.97
N SER A 108 15.47 -5.95 -23.77
CA SER A 108 15.64 -4.55 -24.17
C SER A 108 14.92 -3.60 -23.25
N ASP A 109 15.53 -2.45 -22.97
CA ASP A 109 14.91 -1.37 -22.18
C ASP A 109 13.78 -0.65 -22.95
N SER A 110 13.79 -0.74 -24.28
CA SER A 110 12.75 -0.17 -25.14
C SER A 110 11.52 -1.05 -25.31
N ALA A 111 11.59 -2.30 -24.84
CA ALA A 111 10.47 -3.24 -24.83
C ALA A 111 9.72 -3.21 -23.50
N ASP A 112 8.45 -3.58 -23.56
CA ASP A 112 7.60 -3.72 -22.38
C ASP A 112 6.99 -5.13 -22.31
N LEU A 113 7.02 -5.73 -21.12
CA LEU A 113 6.44 -7.03 -20.81
C LEU A 113 5.49 -6.90 -19.65
N SER A 114 4.22 -7.18 -19.89
CA SER A 114 3.17 -7.18 -18.87
C SER A 114 2.58 -8.57 -18.70
N VAL A 115 2.47 -9.04 -17.46
CA VAL A 115 1.92 -10.37 -17.18
C VAL A 115 0.74 -10.28 -16.19
N THR A 116 -0.38 -10.92 -16.56
CA THR A 116 -1.58 -11.04 -15.70
C THR A 116 -1.96 -12.51 -15.47
N GLY A 117 -1.21 -13.44 -16.04
CA GLY A 117 -1.39 -14.87 -15.88
C GLY A 117 -0.20 -15.64 -16.45
N GLY A 118 -0.20 -16.94 -16.24
CA GLY A 118 0.82 -17.86 -16.74
C GLY A 118 1.79 -18.36 -15.69
N THR A 119 2.48 -19.44 -16.07
CA THR A 119 3.53 -20.10 -15.27
C THR A 119 4.84 -20.09 -16.04
N PHE A 120 5.93 -19.76 -15.38
CA PHE A 120 7.24 -19.58 -15.96
C PHE A 120 8.26 -20.46 -15.25
N ALA A 121 8.97 -21.33 -15.97
CA ALA A 121 10.13 -21.99 -15.40
C ALA A 121 11.26 -20.97 -15.15
N ARG A 122 11.40 -19.96 -16.06
CA ARG A 122 12.25 -18.80 -15.80
C ARG A 122 11.67 -17.56 -16.49
N ILE A 123 11.62 -16.45 -15.75
CA ILE A 123 11.27 -15.14 -16.30
C ILE A 123 12.37 -14.14 -15.91
N ALA A 124 12.87 -13.36 -16.86
CA ALA A 124 14.09 -12.59 -16.67
C ALA A 124 14.04 -11.20 -17.33
N TYR A 125 14.89 -10.32 -16.80
CA TYR A 125 15.27 -9.05 -17.40
C TYR A 125 16.79 -9.06 -17.69
N SER A 126 17.16 -8.70 -18.90
CA SER A 126 18.57 -8.66 -19.36
C SER A 126 18.97 -7.32 -20.00
N GLY A 127 18.18 -6.25 -19.78
CA GLY A 127 18.52 -4.90 -20.23
C GLY A 127 19.57 -4.20 -19.36
N GLU A 128 19.96 -2.99 -19.77
CA GLU A 128 21.01 -2.20 -19.13
C GLU A 128 20.53 -1.49 -17.84
N ASP A 129 19.22 -1.25 -17.69
CA ASP A 129 18.66 -0.61 -16.48
C ASP A 129 18.81 -1.52 -15.26
N THR A 130 19.77 -1.21 -14.40
CA THR A 130 20.07 -1.99 -13.19
C THR A 130 18.98 -1.93 -12.12
N SER A 131 18.04 -1.00 -12.20
CA SER A 131 16.90 -0.89 -11.28
C SER A 131 15.76 -1.83 -11.63
N ARG A 132 15.65 -2.28 -12.90
CA ARG A 132 14.59 -3.18 -13.34
C ARG A 132 14.89 -4.63 -12.96
N THR A 133 13.84 -5.31 -12.52
CA THR A 133 13.85 -6.75 -12.19
C THR A 133 12.58 -7.40 -12.71
N PRO A 134 12.50 -8.74 -12.81
CA PRO A 134 11.27 -9.42 -13.20
C PRO A 134 10.06 -9.12 -12.32
N LEU A 135 10.27 -8.65 -11.08
CA LEU A 135 9.18 -8.28 -10.18
C LEU A 135 8.30 -7.13 -10.68
N PHE A 136 8.77 -6.37 -11.68
CA PHE A 136 7.99 -5.30 -12.32
C PHE A 136 7.13 -5.77 -13.51
N PHE A 137 7.20 -7.03 -13.91
CA PHE A 137 6.42 -7.54 -15.04
C PHE A 137 4.94 -7.83 -14.73
N PRO A 138 4.55 -8.26 -13.50
CA PRO A 138 3.14 -8.36 -13.17
C PRO A 138 2.48 -6.99 -13.30
N ALA A 139 1.34 -6.96 -14.02
CA ALA A 139 0.51 -5.77 -14.10
C ALA A 139 -0.06 -5.41 -12.72
N GLU A 140 -0.60 -4.20 -12.59
CA GLU A 140 -1.27 -3.78 -11.35
C GLU A 140 -2.34 -4.79 -10.92
N GLY A 141 -2.35 -5.17 -9.66
CA GLY A 141 -3.24 -6.19 -9.10
C GLY A 141 -2.77 -7.63 -9.28
N TYR A 142 -1.53 -7.84 -9.71
CA TYR A 142 -0.92 -9.16 -9.84
C TYR A 142 0.46 -9.24 -9.18
N THR A 143 0.91 -10.46 -8.90
CA THR A 143 2.23 -10.76 -8.33
C THR A 143 2.67 -12.17 -8.74
N PHE A 144 3.94 -12.50 -8.45
CA PHE A 144 4.45 -13.86 -8.63
C PHE A 144 4.34 -14.68 -7.36
N GLN A 145 3.87 -15.92 -7.49
CA GLN A 145 3.89 -16.94 -6.45
C GLN A 145 4.85 -18.06 -6.85
N LYS A 146 5.66 -18.52 -5.90
CA LYS A 146 6.59 -19.64 -6.07
C LYS A 146 5.87 -21.00 -5.90
N ALA A 147 6.53 -22.08 -6.30
CA ALA A 147 5.98 -23.43 -6.19
C ALA A 147 5.68 -23.87 -4.74
N ASP A 148 6.36 -23.31 -3.75
CA ASP A 148 6.13 -23.56 -2.32
C ASP A 148 4.94 -22.78 -1.74
N GLY A 149 4.26 -21.98 -2.57
CA GLY A 149 3.13 -21.15 -2.18
C GLY A 149 3.49 -19.81 -1.54
N SER A 150 4.78 -19.52 -1.36
CA SER A 150 5.24 -18.19 -0.95
C SER A 150 5.25 -17.23 -2.15
N TYR A 151 5.32 -15.92 -1.89
CA TYR A 151 5.34 -14.89 -2.93
C TYR A 151 6.75 -14.43 -3.20
N ALA A 152 7.07 -14.21 -4.49
CA ALA A 152 8.38 -13.74 -4.89
C ALA A 152 8.63 -12.31 -4.39
N ASN A 153 9.84 -12.07 -3.94
CA ASN A 153 10.32 -10.78 -3.45
C ASN A 153 11.74 -10.49 -3.95
N THR A 154 12.29 -9.34 -3.58
CA THR A 154 13.62 -8.93 -4.04
C THR A 154 14.74 -9.90 -3.66
N GLY A 155 14.60 -10.64 -2.57
CA GLY A 155 15.58 -11.66 -2.14
C GLY A 155 15.54 -12.93 -2.98
N ASP A 156 14.46 -13.16 -3.75
CA ASP A 156 14.33 -14.31 -4.64
C ASP A 156 14.88 -14.06 -6.04
N VAL A 157 15.18 -12.79 -6.37
CA VAL A 157 15.75 -12.43 -7.67
C VAL A 157 17.20 -12.88 -7.74
N VAL A 158 17.47 -13.83 -8.62
CA VAL A 158 18.84 -14.29 -8.89
C VAL A 158 19.52 -13.31 -9.84
N MET A 159 20.76 -12.95 -9.55
CA MET A 159 21.56 -12.01 -10.34
C MET A 159 22.78 -12.72 -10.91
N GLU A 160 22.87 -12.82 -12.24
CA GLU A 160 24.00 -13.39 -12.98
C GLU A 160 24.45 -12.38 -14.04
N GLU A 161 25.66 -11.80 -13.88
CA GLU A 161 26.18 -10.77 -14.79
C GLU A 161 25.16 -9.67 -15.10
N ASN A 162 24.56 -9.71 -16.31
CA ASN A 162 23.55 -8.76 -16.77
C ASN A 162 22.12 -9.35 -16.75
N LEU A 163 21.94 -10.53 -16.18
CA LEU A 163 20.66 -11.21 -16.12
C LEU A 163 20.10 -11.18 -14.69
N ARG A 164 18.85 -10.77 -14.55
CA ARG A 164 18.08 -10.84 -13.31
C ARG A 164 16.85 -11.68 -13.57
N TYR A 165 16.65 -12.74 -12.78
CA TYR A 165 15.55 -13.67 -13.06
C TYR A 165 14.90 -14.25 -11.81
N LEU A 166 13.68 -14.74 -12.02
CA LEU A 166 12.92 -15.59 -11.11
C LEU A 166 12.74 -16.96 -11.75
N GLU A 167 12.75 -18.01 -10.93
CA GLU A 167 12.49 -19.39 -11.36
C GLU A 167 11.21 -19.94 -10.75
N ASP A 168 10.56 -20.83 -11.51
CA ASP A 168 9.37 -21.61 -11.08
C ASP A 168 8.27 -20.76 -10.45
N VAL A 169 7.88 -19.70 -11.15
CA VAL A 169 6.87 -18.75 -10.67
C VAL A 169 5.57 -18.81 -11.50
N THR A 170 4.47 -18.55 -10.79
CA THR A 170 3.14 -18.41 -11.38
C THR A 170 2.59 -17.03 -11.07
N VAL A 171 1.97 -16.38 -12.04
CA VAL A 171 1.28 -15.11 -11.82
C VAL A 171 -0.05 -15.35 -11.11
N THR A 172 -0.29 -14.61 -10.05
CA THR A 172 -1.51 -14.70 -9.23
C THR A 172 -1.92 -13.32 -8.72
N THR A 173 -3.09 -13.23 -8.14
CA THR A 173 -3.49 -12.03 -7.40
C THR A 173 -2.70 -11.92 -6.10
N PRO A 174 -2.42 -10.69 -5.60
CA PRO A 174 -1.82 -10.49 -4.30
C PRO A 174 -2.62 -11.17 -3.17
N PRO A 175 -1.97 -11.64 -2.11
CA PRO A 175 -2.68 -12.29 -0.99
C PRO A 175 -3.53 -11.32 -0.20
N PHE A 176 -3.17 -10.04 -0.20
CA PHE A 176 -3.91 -8.97 0.47
C PHE A 176 -3.70 -7.62 -0.22
N THR A 177 -4.60 -6.69 0.06
CA THR A 177 -4.48 -5.27 -0.29
C THR A 177 -4.71 -4.42 0.94
N ILE A 178 -4.07 -3.25 1.01
CA ILE A 178 -4.37 -2.24 2.02
C ILE A 178 -5.52 -1.39 1.46
N THR A 179 -6.70 -1.48 2.10
CA THR A 179 -7.91 -0.78 1.66
C THR A 179 -8.12 0.55 2.37
N ARG A 180 -7.41 0.78 3.48
CA ARG A 180 -7.36 2.05 4.18
C ARG A 180 -5.95 2.30 4.69
N TYR A 181 -5.35 3.38 4.24
CA TYR A 181 -4.06 3.86 4.73
C TYR A 181 -4.24 4.80 5.92
N PRO A 182 -3.29 4.85 6.85
CA PRO A 182 -3.25 5.88 7.87
C PRO A 182 -3.03 7.24 7.21
N VAL A 183 -3.52 8.29 7.86
CA VAL A 183 -3.42 9.67 7.37
C VAL A 183 -2.48 10.49 8.22
N ASP A 184 -2.03 11.62 7.70
CA ASP A 184 -1.29 12.62 8.44
C ASP A 184 -2.03 12.98 9.74
N THR A 185 -1.28 13.11 10.82
CA THR A 185 -1.83 13.25 12.16
C THR A 185 -1.13 14.38 12.90
N ASP A 186 -1.90 15.13 13.68
CA ASP A 186 -1.39 16.18 14.56
C ASP A 186 -1.23 15.63 15.99
N LEU A 187 -0.03 15.77 16.52
CA LEU A 187 0.30 15.47 17.92
C LEU A 187 0.49 16.80 18.67
N TYR A 188 -0.32 17.03 19.68
CA TYR A 188 -0.21 18.26 20.47
C TYR A 188 0.76 18.09 21.63
N THR A 189 1.59 19.10 21.89
CA THR A 189 2.56 19.11 23.01
C THR A 189 1.92 18.88 24.37
N THR A 190 0.62 19.22 24.48
CA THR A 190 -0.21 19.06 25.69
C THR A 190 -0.99 17.74 25.73
N THR A 191 -0.83 16.87 24.73
CA THR A 191 -1.50 15.55 24.72
C THR A 191 -1.01 14.72 25.91
N PRO A 192 -1.93 14.17 26.72
CA PRO A 192 -1.56 13.37 27.89
C PRO A 192 -0.66 12.18 27.54
N VAL A 193 0.30 11.87 28.40
CA VAL A 193 1.10 10.65 28.28
C VAL A 193 0.18 9.43 28.26
N GLY A 194 0.30 8.61 27.21
CA GLY A 194 -0.54 7.43 26.98
C GLY A 194 -1.70 7.63 26.01
N TYR A 195 -2.05 8.88 25.66
CA TYR A 195 -2.92 9.14 24.50
C TYR A 195 -2.05 9.26 23.26
N ARG A 196 -2.18 8.30 22.37
CA ARG A 196 -1.42 8.23 21.12
C ARG A 196 -2.40 8.20 19.96
N PRO A 197 -2.10 8.90 18.86
CA PRO A 197 -2.90 8.77 17.66
C PRO A 197 -2.80 7.33 17.15
N ASP A 198 -3.93 6.73 16.84
CA ASP A 198 -3.98 5.41 16.23
C ASP A 198 -3.70 5.53 14.74
N PHE A 199 -2.64 4.89 14.26
CA PHE A 199 -2.47 4.65 12.83
C PHE A 199 -3.34 3.47 12.43
N VAL A 200 -4.50 3.80 11.88
CA VAL A 200 -5.48 2.80 11.47
C VAL A 200 -5.17 2.36 10.05
N THR A 201 -4.91 1.08 9.88
CA THR A 201 -4.69 0.44 8.57
C THR A 201 -5.72 -0.66 8.41
N GLU A 202 -6.48 -0.67 7.31
CA GLU A 202 -7.38 -1.76 6.98
C GLU A 202 -6.77 -2.61 5.88
N VAL A 203 -6.78 -3.92 6.08
CA VAL A 203 -6.22 -4.93 5.19
C VAL A 203 -7.31 -5.89 4.76
N THR A 204 -7.46 -6.11 3.46
CA THR A 204 -8.37 -7.10 2.90
C THR A 204 -7.57 -8.26 2.32
N PHE A 205 -7.81 -9.48 2.80
CA PHE A 205 -7.21 -10.71 2.29
C PHE A 205 -8.02 -11.31 1.15
N HIS A 206 -7.33 -11.83 0.14
CA HIS A 206 -7.91 -12.43 -1.07
C HIS A 206 -7.62 -13.94 -1.20
N ILE A 207 -7.00 -14.54 -0.17
CA ILE A 207 -6.65 -15.94 -0.14
C ILE A 207 -7.71 -16.78 0.59
N PRO A 208 -7.88 -18.06 0.24
CA PRO A 208 -8.84 -18.96 0.89
C PRO A 208 -8.37 -19.53 2.25
N GLU A 209 -7.19 -19.11 2.72
CA GLU A 209 -6.62 -19.59 3.99
C GLU A 209 -7.44 -19.05 5.15
N SER A 210 -7.77 -19.91 6.11
CA SER A 210 -8.39 -19.50 7.36
C SER A 210 -7.30 -18.93 8.29
N ASP A 211 -7.59 -17.78 8.90
CA ASP A 211 -6.76 -17.15 9.92
C ASP A 211 -5.30 -16.86 9.48
N PRO A 212 -5.06 -16.16 8.34
CA PRO A 212 -3.71 -15.79 7.94
C PRO A 212 -3.09 -14.83 8.96
N THR A 213 -1.78 -14.97 9.21
CA THR A 213 -1.03 -14.06 10.08
C THR A 213 -0.30 -13.03 9.25
N ILE A 214 -0.64 -11.76 9.41
CA ILE A 214 0.06 -10.65 8.79
C ILE A 214 1.12 -10.10 9.74
N GLU A 215 2.30 -9.83 9.22
CA GLU A 215 3.37 -9.12 9.92
C GLU A 215 3.36 -7.65 9.51
N PHE A 216 3.67 -6.75 10.44
CA PHE A 216 3.78 -5.33 10.15
C PHE A 216 4.94 -4.68 10.91
N GLN A 217 5.56 -3.70 10.27
CA GLN A 217 6.67 -2.93 10.83
C GLN A 217 6.54 -1.47 10.42
N TRP A 218 6.73 -0.56 11.37
CA TRP A 218 6.72 0.88 11.13
C TRP A 218 8.11 1.46 11.32
N TYR A 219 8.52 2.30 10.38
CA TYR A 219 9.83 2.93 10.30
C TYR A 219 9.69 4.45 10.28
N GLN A 220 10.68 5.14 10.86
CA GLN A 220 10.84 6.58 10.72
C GLN A 220 11.69 6.88 9.47
N VAL A 221 11.25 7.84 8.66
CA VAL A 221 12.03 8.31 7.51
C VAL A 221 13.35 8.93 7.99
N GLY A 222 14.45 8.55 7.33
CA GLY A 222 15.80 8.96 7.73
C GLY A 222 16.44 8.09 8.83
N ASP A 223 15.70 7.14 9.41
CA ASP A 223 16.20 6.14 10.37
C ASP A 223 15.60 4.76 10.04
N PRO A 224 15.94 4.19 8.85
CA PRO A 224 15.32 2.95 8.37
C PRO A 224 15.72 1.71 9.17
N ASP A 225 16.82 1.78 9.93
CA ASP A 225 17.29 0.66 10.74
C ASP A 225 16.58 0.57 12.10
N ARG A 226 15.79 1.59 12.44
CA ARG A 226 15.07 1.64 13.71
C ARG A 226 13.58 1.42 13.52
N ILE A 227 13.14 0.22 13.85
CA ILE A 227 11.72 -0.14 13.90
C ILE A 227 11.06 0.61 15.07
N LYS A 228 10.00 1.38 14.79
CA LYS A 228 9.26 2.17 15.80
C LYS A 228 8.10 1.39 16.41
N SER A 229 7.48 0.52 15.60
CA SER A 229 6.43 -0.38 16.03
C SER A 229 6.46 -1.61 15.13
N TYR A 230 6.24 -2.78 15.70
CA TYR A 230 6.17 -4.04 14.96
C TYR A 230 5.22 -5.00 15.62
N GLY A 231 4.73 -5.96 14.89
CA GLY A 231 3.89 -7.02 15.40
C GLY A 231 3.49 -8.02 14.33
N SER A 232 2.77 -9.02 14.80
CA SER A 232 2.04 -9.95 13.96
C SER A 232 0.61 -10.02 14.44
N ALA A 233 -0.34 -10.09 13.54
CA ALA A 233 -1.74 -10.18 13.86
C ALA A 233 -2.40 -11.33 13.12
N LEU A 234 -3.13 -12.18 13.85
CA LEU A 234 -3.98 -13.19 13.28
C LEU A 234 -5.24 -12.51 12.73
N VAL A 235 -5.52 -12.73 11.45
CA VAL A 235 -6.66 -12.11 10.77
C VAL A 235 -7.88 -13.01 10.92
N TRP A 236 -8.74 -12.71 11.88
CA TRP A 236 -9.98 -13.49 12.16
C TRP A 236 -11.22 -12.95 11.44
N GLN A 237 -11.09 -11.78 10.81
CA GLN A 237 -12.18 -11.12 10.05
C GLN A 237 -11.60 -10.43 8.81
N ASN A 238 -12.43 -10.23 7.80
CA ASN A 238 -12.00 -9.61 6.55
C ASN A 238 -13.05 -8.57 6.11
N PRO A 239 -12.74 -7.27 5.99
CA PRO A 239 -11.42 -6.66 6.21
C PRO A 239 -10.99 -6.67 7.68
N PHE A 240 -9.67 -6.61 7.90
CA PHE A 240 -9.04 -6.61 9.21
C PHE A 240 -8.43 -5.24 9.51
N THR A 241 -8.68 -4.72 10.71
CA THR A 241 -8.17 -3.40 11.13
C THR A 241 -6.97 -3.57 12.06
N LEU A 242 -5.85 -2.97 11.68
CA LEU A 242 -4.63 -2.88 12.47
C LEU A 242 -4.48 -1.49 13.06
N TYR A 243 -4.09 -1.45 14.34
CA TYR A 243 -3.76 -0.24 15.08
C TYR A 243 -2.26 -0.25 15.39
N ALA A 244 -1.56 0.80 15.02
CA ALA A 244 -0.16 0.99 15.41
C ALA A 244 -0.02 2.27 16.22
N PHE A 245 0.80 2.20 17.27
CA PHE A 245 1.10 3.34 18.14
C PHE A 245 2.50 3.84 17.80
N ILE A 246 2.63 5.10 17.42
CA ILE A 246 3.89 5.71 17.06
C ILE A 246 4.13 6.92 17.93
N ASP A 247 5.34 7.02 18.48
CA ASP A 247 5.75 8.07 19.39
C ASP A 247 6.46 9.21 18.65
N GLY A 248 5.94 10.41 18.83
CA GLY A 248 6.61 11.65 18.47
C GLY A 248 6.39 12.13 17.03
N PRO A 249 6.71 13.42 16.81
CA PRO A 249 6.58 14.08 15.53
C PRO A 249 7.71 13.63 14.59
N ALA A 250 7.37 13.08 13.44
CA ALA A 250 8.28 12.70 12.36
C ALA A 250 7.49 12.24 11.13
N GLN A 251 8.19 11.81 10.10
CA GLN A 251 7.61 11.09 8.97
C GLN A 251 7.81 9.59 9.15
N TYR A 252 6.79 8.82 8.81
CA TYR A 252 6.76 7.37 9.00
C TYR A 252 6.22 6.67 7.76
N TYR A 253 6.61 5.40 7.59
CA TYR A 253 6.00 4.46 6.65
C TYR A 253 5.88 3.08 7.30
N GLY A 254 4.87 2.32 6.88
CA GLY A 254 4.65 0.95 7.31
C GLY A 254 5.01 -0.04 6.21
N ILE A 255 5.52 -1.22 6.59
CA ILE A 255 5.66 -2.39 5.72
C ILE A 255 4.80 -3.49 6.31
N PHE A 256 3.90 -4.01 5.49
CA PHE A 256 3.01 -5.12 5.81
C PHE A 256 3.42 -6.31 4.97
N SER A 257 3.55 -7.51 5.57
CA SER A 257 4.06 -8.68 4.87
C SER A 257 3.29 -9.96 5.21
N TYR A 258 3.21 -10.85 4.21
CA TYR A 258 2.62 -12.17 4.31
C TYR A 258 3.32 -13.12 3.33
N LYS A 259 3.93 -14.18 3.83
CA LYS A 259 4.60 -15.23 3.02
C LYS A 259 5.50 -14.68 1.89
N GLY A 260 6.29 -13.65 2.19
CA GLY A 260 7.21 -13.01 1.22
C GLY A 260 6.61 -11.84 0.45
N TYR A 261 5.30 -11.78 0.25
CA TYR A 261 4.64 -10.59 -0.32
C TYR A 261 4.68 -9.44 0.67
N SER A 262 5.02 -8.25 0.23
CA SER A 262 5.04 -7.07 1.08
C SER A 262 4.49 -5.83 0.38
N VAL A 263 3.79 -5.02 1.15
CA VAL A 263 3.27 -3.72 0.73
C VAL A 263 3.83 -2.66 1.64
N ARG A 264 4.39 -1.60 1.07
CA ARG A 264 4.82 -0.40 1.78
C ARG A 264 3.75 0.67 1.66
N THR A 265 3.41 1.33 2.77
CA THR A 265 2.51 2.48 2.75
C THR A 265 3.20 3.71 2.18
N ASP A 266 2.43 4.69 1.78
CA ASP A 266 2.93 6.04 1.60
C ASP A 266 3.52 6.58 2.90
N VAL A 267 4.34 7.63 2.77
CA VAL A 267 4.90 8.34 3.93
C VAL A 267 3.79 9.19 4.53
N LEU A 268 3.52 8.97 5.81
CA LEU A 268 2.64 9.82 6.59
C LEU A 268 3.46 10.75 7.49
N THR A 269 2.92 11.90 7.81
CA THR A 269 3.57 12.92 8.64
C THR A 269 2.83 13.08 9.96
N VAL A 270 3.57 12.94 11.07
CA VAL A 270 3.10 13.33 12.41
C VAL A 270 3.69 14.70 12.72
N ARG A 271 2.83 15.69 12.89
CA ARG A 271 3.23 17.08 13.18
C ARG A 271 3.06 17.38 14.67
N GLU A 272 4.00 18.08 15.24
CA GLU A 272 3.85 18.64 16.59
C GLU A 272 3.19 20.02 16.51
N LEU A 273 2.08 20.18 17.22
CA LEU A 273 1.36 21.44 17.29
C LEU A 273 1.19 21.88 18.74
N VAL A 274 1.11 23.19 18.94
CA VAL A 274 0.66 23.76 20.21
C VAL A 274 -0.85 23.90 20.15
N CYS A 275 -1.52 23.36 21.16
CA CYS A 275 -2.96 23.47 21.25
C CYS A 275 -3.38 24.76 21.96
N ASP A 276 -4.27 25.51 21.37
CA ASP A 276 -4.89 26.73 21.95
C ASP A 276 -6.14 26.42 22.78
N HIS A 277 -6.47 25.14 22.93
CA HIS A 277 -7.62 24.65 23.72
C HIS A 277 -8.96 25.29 23.31
N PRO A 278 -9.46 25.07 22.08
CA PRO A 278 -10.61 25.78 21.55
C PRO A 278 -11.95 25.41 22.19
N GLY A 279 -12.01 24.34 22.99
CA GLY A 279 -13.21 23.86 23.66
C GLY A 279 -12.97 22.63 24.50
N VAL A 280 -13.99 22.23 25.27
CA VAL A 280 -13.95 21.01 26.10
C VAL A 280 -15.13 20.09 25.82
N ASP A 281 -14.90 18.79 26.03
CA ASP A 281 -15.98 17.77 26.02
C ASP A 281 -16.69 17.67 27.39
N ALA A 282 -17.62 16.71 27.51
CA ALA A 282 -18.38 16.49 28.73
C ALA A 282 -17.52 16.12 29.96
N ASP A 283 -16.32 15.62 29.75
CA ASP A 283 -15.36 15.24 30.79
C ASP A 283 -14.36 16.36 31.11
N ASN A 284 -14.59 17.57 30.60
CA ASN A 284 -13.69 18.72 30.70
C ASN A 284 -12.30 18.47 30.10
N ARG A 285 -12.21 17.70 29.04
CA ARG A 285 -11.00 17.51 28.25
C ARG A 285 -11.06 18.34 26.98
N CYS A 286 -9.94 18.94 26.62
CA CYS A 286 -9.84 19.65 25.36
C CYS A 286 -10.28 18.77 24.19
N ILE A 287 -11.21 19.23 23.35
CA ILE A 287 -11.71 18.48 22.21
C ILE A 287 -10.63 18.18 21.15
N GLN A 288 -9.56 18.98 21.13
CA GLN A 288 -8.49 18.87 20.16
C GLN A 288 -7.32 18.04 20.68
N CYS A 289 -6.68 18.41 21.80
CA CYS A 289 -5.49 17.73 22.34
C CYS A 289 -5.79 16.70 23.45
N ARG A 290 -7.04 16.58 23.87
CA ARG A 290 -7.52 15.68 24.93
C ARG A 290 -6.93 15.94 26.30
N ALA A 291 -6.13 17.03 26.47
CA ALA A 291 -5.62 17.41 27.76
C ALA A 291 -6.74 17.79 28.72
N GLU A 292 -6.58 17.48 29.99
CA GLU A 292 -7.53 17.81 31.03
C GLU A 292 -7.50 19.31 31.34
N VAL A 293 -8.62 19.97 31.16
CA VAL A 293 -8.74 21.43 31.37
C VAL A 293 -9.15 21.71 32.81
N ALA A 294 -8.37 22.57 33.51
CA ALA A 294 -8.61 22.91 34.89
C ALA A 294 -9.62 24.05 35.08
N ALA A 295 -9.62 25.02 34.19
CA ALA A 295 -10.48 26.19 34.29
C ALA A 295 -10.81 26.81 32.90
N SER A 296 -11.88 27.58 32.83
CA SER A 296 -12.17 28.49 31.72
C SER A 296 -12.29 29.93 32.20
N VAL A 297 -11.93 30.88 31.31
CA VAL A 297 -12.11 32.32 31.54
C VAL A 297 -12.94 32.88 30.39
N GLU A 298 -14.09 33.46 30.72
CA GLU A 298 -15.01 34.06 29.75
C GLU A 298 -14.99 35.59 29.91
N LEU A 299 -14.77 36.29 28.80
CA LEU A 299 -14.86 37.74 28.74
C LEU A 299 -15.49 38.18 27.42
N ASN A 300 -16.51 39.01 27.48
CA ASN A 300 -17.22 39.56 26.29
C ASN A 300 -17.71 38.46 25.29
N GLY A 301 -18.12 37.31 25.81
CA GLY A 301 -18.62 36.18 24.97
C GLY A 301 -17.55 35.32 24.35
N SER A 302 -16.25 35.59 24.63
CA SER A 302 -15.13 34.73 24.25
C SER A 302 -14.67 33.91 25.46
N THR A 303 -14.46 32.62 25.27
CA THR A 303 -14.03 31.70 26.33
C THR A 303 -12.67 31.11 25.99
N GLY A 304 -11.70 31.32 26.89
CA GLY A 304 -10.40 30.63 26.87
C GLY A 304 -10.36 29.48 27.87
N TYR A 305 -9.69 28.40 27.54
CA TYR A 305 -9.55 27.19 28.36
C TYR A 305 -8.11 26.97 28.79
N TYR A 306 -7.87 26.65 30.07
CA TYR A 306 -6.54 26.59 30.70
C TYR A 306 -6.32 25.25 31.39
N LEU A 307 -5.15 24.67 31.21
CA LEU A 307 -4.76 23.40 31.84
C LEU A 307 -4.39 23.58 33.34
N SER A 308 -4.11 24.79 33.74
CA SER A 308 -3.75 25.13 35.10
C SER A 308 -4.68 26.20 35.69
N LEU A 309 -5.24 25.93 36.87
CA LEU A 309 -6.03 26.91 37.60
C LEU A 309 -5.21 28.15 37.96
N SER A 310 -3.92 27.98 38.24
CA SER A 310 -3.02 29.10 38.56
C SER A 310 -2.82 30.05 37.38
N GLU A 311 -2.72 29.52 36.19
CA GLU A 311 -2.62 30.29 34.93
C GLU A 311 -3.90 31.08 34.68
N ALA A 312 -5.05 30.42 34.73
CA ALA A 312 -6.35 31.07 34.61
C ALA A 312 -6.58 32.20 35.64
N LEU A 313 -6.19 31.96 36.89
CA LEU A 313 -6.26 32.97 37.94
C LEU A 313 -5.30 34.13 37.69
N ALA A 314 -4.08 33.88 37.23
CA ALA A 314 -3.12 34.93 36.87
C ALA A 314 -3.70 35.85 35.79
N LEU A 315 -4.32 35.29 34.77
CA LEU A 315 -4.95 36.02 33.67
C LEU A 315 -6.16 36.84 34.15
N ALA A 316 -7.07 36.23 34.93
CA ALA A 316 -8.27 36.87 35.46
C ALA A 316 -8.00 38.07 36.37
N ARG A 317 -6.77 38.16 36.96
CA ARG A 317 -6.30 39.25 37.78
C ARG A 317 -5.81 40.47 37.02
N THR A 318 -5.59 40.34 35.72
CA THR A 318 -5.10 41.45 34.90
C THR A 318 -6.20 42.47 34.61
N ASP A 319 -5.84 43.73 34.40
CA ASP A 319 -6.81 44.76 34.00
C ASP A 319 -7.49 44.47 32.66
N ALA A 320 -6.80 43.77 31.78
CA ALA A 320 -7.35 43.36 30.48
C ALA A 320 -8.54 42.40 30.62
N TYR A 321 -8.63 41.64 31.69
CA TYR A 321 -9.66 40.67 31.99
C TYR A 321 -10.64 41.13 33.08
N ARG A 322 -10.69 42.43 33.37
CA ARG A 322 -11.61 43.01 34.36
C ARG A 322 -13.07 42.68 34.02
N GLY A 323 -13.78 42.09 34.96
CA GLY A 323 -15.18 41.70 34.82
C GLY A 323 -15.37 40.31 34.15
N CYS A 324 -14.30 39.56 33.91
CA CYS A 324 -14.44 38.20 33.38
C CYS A 324 -15.09 37.22 34.36
N THR A 325 -15.57 36.10 33.85
CA THR A 325 -16.00 34.96 34.66
C THR A 325 -14.95 33.87 34.58
N LEU A 326 -14.34 33.46 35.66
CA LEU A 326 -13.48 32.31 35.78
C LEU A 326 -14.29 31.14 36.33
N THR A 327 -14.37 30.07 35.57
CA THR A 327 -15.09 28.83 35.99
C THR A 327 -14.07 27.72 36.21
N ILE A 328 -14.06 27.14 37.42
CA ILE A 328 -13.23 25.99 37.76
C ILE A 328 -13.93 24.75 37.26
N LEU A 329 -13.26 23.98 36.39
CA LEU A 329 -13.80 22.82 35.72
C LEU A 329 -13.41 21.49 36.39
N ARG A 330 -12.38 21.48 37.22
CA ARG A 330 -11.89 20.29 37.95
C ARG A 330 -11.69 20.57 39.43
N SER A 331 -11.93 19.54 40.24
CA SER A 331 -11.67 19.58 41.65
C SER A 331 -10.17 19.82 41.91
N SER A 332 -9.85 20.72 42.84
CA SER A 332 -8.48 21.06 43.22
C SER A 332 -8.35 21.14 44.73
N THR A 333 -7.22 20.66 45.22
CA THR A 333 -6.79 20.83 46.62
C THR A 333 -5.87 22.02 46.80
N ASP A 334 -5.49 22.71 45.73
CA ASP A 334 -4.60 23.86 45.78
C ASP A 334 -5.27 25.07 46.45
N PRO A 335 -4.54 25.83 47.25
CA PRO A 335 -5.09 27.03 47.84
C PRO A 335 -5.31 28.11 46.76
N ILE A 336 -6.49 28.70 46.78
CA ILE A 336 -6.87 29.80 45.88
C ILE A 336 -6.69 31.11 46.63
N SER A 337 -5.78 31.96 46.19
CA SER A 337 -5.59 33.28 46.74
C SER A 337 -5.97 34.36 45.72
N VAL A 338 -6.99 35.16 46.01
CA VAL A 338 -7.44 36.26 45.17
C VAL A 338 -7.03 37.57 45.84
N ASN A 339 -5.85 38.07 45.48
CA ASN A 339 -5.25 39.28 46.08
C ASN A 339 -5.49 40.55 45.25
N SER A 340 -5.95 40.42 44.03
CA SER A 340 -6.19 41.54 43.09
C SER A 340 -7.17 41.10 41.97
N GLY A 341 -7.61 42.08 41.19
CA GLY A 341 -8.49 41.84 40.08
C GLY A 341 -9.99 42.01 40.45
N SER A 342 -10.82 42.12 39.42
CA SER A 342 -12.29 42.15 39.54
C SER A 342 -12.85 41.16 38.56
N PHE A 343 -13.20 39.99 39.07
CA PHE A 343 -13.78 38.89 38.26
C PHE A 343 -14.79 38.08 39.10
N THR A 344 -15.65 37.35 38.41
CA THR A 344 -16.56 36.38 39.03
C THR A 344 -15.91 35.02 39.08
N LEU A 345 -15.83 34.38 40.25
CA LEU A 345 -15.35 33.00 40.38
C LEU A 345 -16.53 32.06 40.54
N THR A 346 -16.57 31.05 39.65
CA THR A 346 -17.59 30.00 39.68
C THR A 346 -16.90 28.61 39.63
N ALA A 347 -17.66 27.57 39.88
CA ALA A 347 -17.22 26.20 39.72
C ALA A 347 -18.30 25.41 38.95
N ALA A 348 -17.87 24.48 38.09
CA ALA A 348 -18.77 23.58 37.41
C ALA A 348 -19.45 22.63 38.39
N GLN A 349 -20.59 22.09 38.01
CA GLN A 349 -21.34 21.16 38.87
C GLN A 349 -20.46 19.95 39.25
N GLY A 350 -20.47 19.62 40.56
CA GLY A 350 -19.71 18.50 41.11
C GLY A 350 -18.22 18.77 41.38
N VAL A 351 -17.71 19.97 41.10
CA VAL A 351 -16.34 20.36 41.40
C VAL A 351 -16.20 20.69 42.89
N MET A 352 -15.25 20.09 43.54
CA MET A 352 -14.91 20.36 44.96
C MET A 352 -13.57 21.11 45.08
N LEU A 353 -13.58 22.14 45.89
CA LEU A 353 -12.39 22.91 46.27
C LEU A 353 -12.00 22.50 47.69
N GLY A 354 -10.95 21.65 47.78
CA GLY A 354 -10.38 21.20 49.07
C GLY A 354 -9.36 22.16 49.69
N GLY A 355 -8.90 23.14 48.92
CA GLY A 355 -7.94 24.13 49.36
C GLY A 355 -8.57 25.37 50.04
N LYS A 356 -7.75 26.13 50.77
CA LYS A 356 -8.15 27.39 51.41
C LYS A 356 -8.36 28.46 50.33
N VAL A 357 -9.55 29.08 50.33
CA VAL A 357 -9.81 30.29 49.52
C VAL A 357 -9.56 31.53 50.35
N THR A 358 -8.61 32.35 49.91
CA THR A 358 -8.28 33.62 50.58
C THR A 358 -8.66 34.77 49.65
N LEU A 359 -9.51 35.66 50.11
CA LEU A 359 -9.85 36.90 49.43
C LEU A 359 -9.14 38.06 50.09
N ALA A 360 -8.44 38.90 49.33
CA ALA A 360 -7.97 40.15 49.85
C ALA A 360 -9.13 41.12 50.06
N LYS A 361 -9.06 41.90 51.15
CA LYS A 361 -10.02 42.95 51.40
C LYS A 361 -9.70 44.18 50.56
#